data_75c5e1ac2825d985ea147a45ad4e6394
#
_entry.id   75c5e1ac2825d985ea147a45ad4e6394
#
_cell.length_a   1.000
_cell.length_b   1.000
_cell.length_c   1.000
_cell.angle_alpha   90.00
_cell.angle_beta   90.00
_cell.angle_gamma   90.00
#
_symmetry.space_group_name_H-M   'P 1'
#
loop_
_entity.id
_entity.type
_entity.pdbx_description
1 polymer ?
#
loop_
_entity_poly.entity_id
_entity_poly.type
_entity_poly.pdbx_seq_one_letter_code
_entity_poly.pdbx_strand_id
1 'polypeptide(L)'
;MMNEDFDIREERYSQGEKDFENALRPRAFKDFSGQKKIVENLEVFVEAAKYRGEPLDHTLLHGPPGLGKTTLSNIIANELGVGFKITSGPVLDKPGDLAGILTSLERNDVLFIDEIHRLSPVVEEYLYSAMEDYRIDIMIDKGPSARSIQIDLNPFTLVGATTRSGLLTAPLRARFGINMHLEYYDPETLQQIVERSSGILGVPITEDAALEIAGRSRGTPRIANALLRRVRDFAQVKGDGRIDTKITRVALTALNIDKYGLDEIDNKILLTIIDKFKGGPVGITTIATAVGEDAGTLEEVYEPFLIMEGFIKRTPRGRMVTELAYKHFGRNPYGGNIMEPNLFD
;
A
#
# COMPACT_ATOMS: atom_id res chain seq x y z
N MET A 1 24.38 14.97 16.39
CA MET A 1 23.80 14.73 15.07
C MET A 1 22.67 13.74 15.32
N MET A 2 21.45 14.21 15.23
CA MET A 2 20.26 13.41 15.46
C MET A 2 20.17 12.39 14.33
N ASN A 3 20.14 11.09 14.67
CA ASN A 3 19.63 10.07 13.77
C ASN A 3 18.14 10.40 13.58
N GLU A 4 17.77 10.92 12.43
CA GLU A 4 16.39 10.84 11.97
C GLU A 4 16.15 9.37 11.69
N ASP A 5 15.32 8.73 12.53
CA ASP A 5 14.87 7.37 12.36
C ASP A 5 14.19 7.28 11.00
N PHE A 6 14.83 6.55 10.09
CA PHE A 6 14.37 6.37 8.72
C PHE A 6 13.30 5.30 8.70
N ASP A 7 12.04 5.70 8.82
CA ASP A 7 10.90 4.79 8.60
C ASP A 7 10.65 4.62 7.09
N ILE A 8 10.94 3.44 6.58
CA ILE A 8 10.73 3.03 5.17
C ILE A 8 9.24 3.12 4.77
N ARG A 9 8.33 3.30 5.71
CA ARG A 9 6.88 3.22 5.55
C ARG A 9 6.17 4.56 5.58
N GLU A 10 6.84 5.63 6.04
CA GLU A 10 6.19 6.95 6.11
C GLU A 10 5.82 7.46 4.71
N GLU A 11 4.59 7.92 4.57
CA GLU A 11 4.05 8.50 3.33
C GLU A 11 4.63 9.90 3.00
N ARG A 12 5.50 10.45 3.84
CA ARG A 12 6.14 11.75 3.63
C ARG A 12 7.42 11.62 2.83
N TYR A 13 7.29 11.27 1.57
CA TYR A 13 8.43 11.25 0.67
C TYR A 13 8.98 12.64 0.39
N SER A 14 10.30 12.78 0.46
CA SER A 14 11.01 13.90 -0.16
C SER A 14 10.75 13.91 -1.68
N GLN A 15 10.87 15.06 -2.35
CA GLN A 15 10.68 15.15 -3.81
C GLN A 15 11.54 14.10 -4.56
N GLY A 16 12.79 13.91 -4.12
CA GLY A 16 13.69 12.91 -4.72
C GLY A 16 13.25 11.45 -4.54
N GLU A 17 12.48 11.14 -3.51
CA GLU A 17 11.90 9.80 -3.30
C GLU A 17 10.70 9.56 -4.22
N LYS A 18 9.86 10.59 -4.41
CA LYS A 18 8.76 10.54 -5.38
C LYS A 18 9.28 10.35 -6.80
N ASP A 19 10.33 11.07 -7.17
CA ASP A 19 10.94 10.95 -8.50
C ASP A 19 11.57 9.57 -8.71
N PHE A 20 12.21 9.02 -7.68
CA PHE A 20 12.75 7.67 -7.67
C PHE A 20 11.65 6.61 -7.86
N GLU A 21 10.59 6.65 -7.04
CA GLU A 21 9.46 5.73 -7.20
C GLU A 21 8.81 5.83 -8.58
N ASN A 22 8.59 7.05 -9.07
CA ASN A 22 7.98 7.28 -10.38
C ASN A 22 8.82 6.68 -11.53
N ALA A 23 10.15 6.74 -11.42
CA ALA A 23 11.04 6.14 -12.41
C ALA A 23 10.94 4.61 -12.45
N LEU A 24 10.65 3.97 -11.33
CA LEU A 24 10.52 2.50 -11.22
C LEU A 24 9.12 2.00 -11.57
N ARG A 25 8.10 2.86 -11.61
CA ARG A 25 6.71 2.43 -11.87
C ARG A 25 6.55 1.91 -13.29
N PRO A 26 5.96 0.72 -13.48
CA PRO A 26 5.56 0.22 -14.79
C PRO A 26 4.48 1.13 -15.40
N ARG A 27 4.49 1.25 -16.72
CA ARG A 27 3.56 2.10 -17.48
C ARG A 27 2.58 1.33 -18.35
N ALA A 28 2.76 0.02 -18.49
CA ALA A 28 1.92 -0.88 -19.27
C ALA A 28 1.66 -2.17 -18.49
N PHE A 29 0.58 -2.87 -18.78
CA PHE A 29 0.25 -4.14 -18.13
C PHE A 29 1.37 -5.17 -18.27
N LYS A 30 1.98 -5.28 -19.43
CA LYS A 30 3.10 -6.20 -19.72
C LYS A 30 4.32 -6.02 -18.80
N ASP A 31 4.49 -4.83 -18.24
CA ASP A 31 5.61 -4.47 -17.36
C ASP A 31 5.25 -4.62 -15.87
N PHE A 32 3.98 -4.93 -15.57
CA PHE A 32 3.47 -5.06 -14.22
C PHE A 32 3.59 -6.51 -13.75
N SER A 33 4.50 -6.78 -12.85
CA SER A 33 4.71 -8.12 -12.26
C SER A 33 3.72 -8.37 -11.12
N GLY A 34 3.22 -9.59 -11.03
CA GLY A 34 2.28 -10.03 -9.99
C GLY A 34 0.82 -9.69 -10.28
N GLN A 35 -0.07 -10.00 -9.34
CA GLN A 35 -1.52 -9.80 -9.46
C GLN A 35 -2.11 -10.35 -10.78
N LYS A 36 -1.56 -11.47 -11.27
CA LYS A 36 -1.76 -11.99 -12.64
C LYS A 36 -3.23 -12.02 -13.05
N LYS A 37 -4.11 -12.57 -12.23
CA LYS A 37 -5.55 -12.66 -12.51
C LYS A 37 -6.23 -11.29 -12.61
N ILE A 38 -5.77 -10.31 -11.80
CA ILE A 38 -6.30 -8.95 -11.84
C ILE A 38 -5.87 -8.27 -13.12
N VAL A 39 -4.60 -8.39 -13.50
CA VAL A 39 -4.05 -7.80 -14.73
C VAL A 39 -4.74 -8.38 -15.96
N GLU A 40 -4.85 -9.71 -16.08
CA GLU A 40 -5.55 -10.40 -17.18
C GLU A 40 -7.00 -9.90 -17.33
N ASN A 41 -7.73 -9.74 -16.23
CA ASN A 41 -9.10 -9.22 -16.28
C ASN A 41 -9.13 -7.74 -16.71
N LEU A 42 -8.25 -6.91 -16.15
CA LEU A 42 -8.19 -5.49 -16.50
C LEU A 42 -7.81 -5.27 -17.97
N GLU A 43 -6.90 -6.08 -18.53
CA GLU A 43 -6.56 -6.05 -19.97
C GLU A 43 -7.81 -6.27 -20.82
N VAL A 44 -8.61 -7.31 -20.51
CA VAL A 44 -9.85 -7.59 -21.24
C VAL A 44 -10.85 -6.44 -21.13
N PHE A 45 -11.04 -5.88 -19.91
CA PHE A 45 -12.00 -4.80 -19.70
C PHE A 45 -11.58 -3.50 -20.40
N VAL A 46 -10.29 -3.17 -20.36
CA VAL A 46 -9.72 -2.01 -21.03
C VAL A 46 -9.84 -2.14 -22.55
N GLU A 47 -9.50 -3.30 -23.12
CA GLU A 47 -9.66 -3.55 -24.55
C GLU A 47 -11.12 -3.46 -25.00
N ALA A 48 -12.05 -4.01 -24.21
CA ALA A 48 -13.46 -3.95 -24.49
C ALA A 48 -14.00 -2.50 -24.47
N ALA A 49 -13.58 -1.68 -23.49
CA ALA A 49 -13.94 -0.26 -23.39
C ALA A 49 -13.41 0.52 -24.61
N LYS A 50 -12.15 0.28 -24.99
CA LYS A 50 -11.54 0.87 -26.22
C LYS A 50 -12.31 0.49 -27.48
N TYR A 51 -12.67 -0.78 -27.63
CA TYR A 51 -13.40 -1.26 -28.80
C TYR A 51 -14.77 -0.59 -28.94
N ARG A 52 -15.46 -0.33 -27.83
CA ARG A 52 -16.76 0.37 -27.83
C ARG A 52 -16.65 1.90 -27.89
N GLY A 53 -15.46 2.47 -27.64
CA GLY A 53 -15.26 3.93 -27.52
C GLY A 53 -15.95 4.53 -26.28
N GLU A 54 -16.14 3.75 -25.24
CA GLU A 54 -16.80 4.10 -23.98
C GLU A 54 -15.78 4.25 -22.85
N PRO A 55 -16.12 4.98 -21.75
CA PRO A 55 -15.30 4.93 -20.55
C PRO A 55 -15.28 3.50 -19.98
N LEU A 56 -14.21 3.14 -19.32
CA LEU A 56 -14.18 1.90 -18.52
C LEU A 56 -15.15 2.03 -17.35
N ASP A 57 -15.78 0.94 -16.96
CA ASP A 57 -16.61 0.90 -15.74
C ASP A 57 -15.81 1.40 -14.53
N HIS A 58 -16.48 2.12 -13.64
CA HIS A 58 -15.85 2.60 -12.42
C HIS A 58 -15.23 1.43 -11.65
N THR A 59 -13.96 1.58 -11.27
CA THR A 59 -13.12 0.50 -10.74
C THR A 59 -12.69 0.80 -9.31
N LEU A 60 -12.88 -0.16 -8.41
CA LEU A 60 -12.38 -0.11 -7.03
C LEU A 60 -11.18 -1.05 -6.88
N LEU A 61 -10.03 -0.48 -6.50
CA LEU A 61 -8.82 -1.20 -6.13
C LEU A 61 -8.66 -1.18 -4.62
N HIS A 62 -8.69 -2.33 -3.96
CA HIS A 62 -8.55 -2.38 -2.52
C HIS A 62 -7.54 -3.44 -2.07
N GLY A 63 -6.98 -3.24 -0.88
CA GLY A 63 -5.95 -4.12 -0.30
C GLY A 63 -4.89 -3.33 0.46
N PRO A 64 -3.94 -4.00 1.10
CA PRO A 64 -2.86 -3.39 1.88
C PRO A 64 -2.12 -2.27 1.14
N PRO A 65 -1.44 -1.36 1.86
CA PRO A 65 -0.65 -0.30 1.23
C PRO A 65 0.56 -0.89 0.48
N GLY A 66 1.07 -0.16 -0.53
CA GLY A 66 2.30 -0.53 -1.24
C GLY A 66 2.18 -1.62 -2.30
N LEU A 67 0.96 -2.13 -2.62
CA LEU A 67 0.73 -3.21 -3.57
C LEU A 67 0.56 -2.78 -5.03
N GLY A 68 0.62 -1.48 -5.34
CA GLY A 68 0.56 -0.98 -6.71
C GLY A 68 -0.82 -0.47 -7.16
N LYS A 69 -1.76 -0.15 -6.27
CA LYS A 69 -3.08 0.42 -6.63
C LYS A 69 -2.97 1.64 -7.53
N THR A 70 -2.19 2.64 -7.13
CA THR A 70 -1.93 3.86 -7.92
C THR A 70 -1.24 3.56 -9.26
N THR A 71 -0.34 2.58 -9.26
CA THR A 71 0.37 2.14 -10.47
C THR A 71 -0.60 1.52 -11.48
N LEU A 72 -1.46 0.59 -11.04
CA LEU A 72 -2.49 -0.01 -11.90
C LEU A 72 -3.46 1.04 -12.45
N SER A 73 -3.85 2.03 -11.63
CA SER A 73 -4.72 3.12 -12.08
C SER A 73 -4.09 3.96 -13.20
N ASN A 74 -2.78 4.22 -13.09
CA ASN A 74 -2.04 4.93 -14.13
C ASN A 74 -1.90 4.07 -15.40
N ILE A 75 -1.64 2.77 -15.25
CA ILE A 75 -1.58 1.83 -16.38
C ILE A 75 -2.92 1.79 -17.13
N ILE A 76 -4.05 1.72 -16.41
CA ILE A 76 -5.39 1.76 -17.01
C ILE A 76 -5.55 3.00 -17.91
N ALA A 77 -5.20 4.20 -17.41
CA ALA A 77 -5.30 5.42 -18.20
C ALA A 77 -4.37 5.40 -19.44
N ASN A 78 -3.12 4.94 -19.25
CA ASN A 78 -2.15 4.82 -20.34
C ASN A 78 -2.64 3.85 -21.43
N GLU A 79 -3.15 2.70 -21.03
CA GLU A 79 -3.65 1.68 -21.97
C GLU A 79 -4.94 2.13 -22.68
N LEU A 80 -5.81 2.89 -22.00
CA LEU A 80 -6.97 3.54 -22.61
C LEU A 80 -6.54 4.67 -23.58
N GLY A 81 -5.35 5.27 -23.36
CA GLY A 81 -4.86 6.40 -24.16
C GLY A 81 -5.56 7.72 -23.80
N VAL A 82 -5.95 7.92 -22.54
CA VAL A 82 -6.71 9.06 -22.04
C VAL A 82 -5.97 9.81 -20.94
N GLY A 83 -6.48 10.98 -20.53
CA GLY A 83 -5.94 11.77 -19.44
C GLY A 83 -6.07 11.05 -18.10
N PHE A 84 -5.12 11.34 -17.18
CA PHE A 84 -5.07 10.79 -15.84
C PHE A 84 -4.99 11.90 -14.80
N LYS A 85 -6.04 12.04 -13.96
CA LYS A 85 -6.06 12.99 -12.85
C LYS A 85 -6.03 12.26 -11.53
N ILE A 86 -5.21 12.76 -10.61
CA ILE A 86 -4.98 12.16 -9.29
C ILE A 86 -5.44 13.12 -8.22
N THR A 87 -6.20 12.60 -7.26
CA THR A 87 -6.53 13.25 -6.00
C THR A 87 -6.63 12.22 -4.88
N SER A 88 -6.97 12.64 -3.67
CA SER A 88 -7.19 11.74 -2.54
C SER A 88 -8.39 12.17 -1.71
N GLY A 89 -9.02 11.22 -1.00
CA GLY A 89 -10.16 11.50 -0.13
C GLY A 89 -9.93 12.67 0.82
N PRO A 90 -8.81 12.73 1.56
CA PRO A 90 -8.51 13.84 2.48
C PRO A 90 -8.37 15.21 1.84
N VAL A 91 -8.05 15.31 0.56
CA VAL A 91 -7.90 16.58 -0.18
C VAL A 91 -9.26 17.10 -0.64
N LEU A 92 -10.23 16.24 -0.83
CA LEU A 92 -11.58 16.57 -1.25
C LEU A 92 -12.44 16.91 -0.01
N ASP A 93 -12.24 18.08 0.55
CA ASP A 93 -12.93 18.51 1.77
C ASP A 93 -14.35 19.03 1.50
N LYS A 94 -14.57 19.68 0.35
CA LYS A 94 -15.83 20.33 -0.03
C LYS A 94 -16.32 19.86 -1.40
N PRO A 95 -17.65 19.88 -1.64
CA PRO A 95 -18.23 19.58 -2.95
C PRO A 95 -17.63 20.38 -4.10
N GLY A 96 -17.24 21.64 -3.85
CA GLY A 96 -16.61 22.50 -4.85
C GLY A 96 -15.24 21.98 -5.32
N ASP A 97 -14.47 21.32 -4.44
CA ASP A 97 -13.18 20.74 -4.80
C ASP A 97 -13.38 19.58 -5.78
N LEU A 98 -14.35 18.70 -5.49
CA LEU A 98 -14.73 17.61 -6.38
C LEU A 98 -15.27 18.13 -7.71
N ALA A 99 -16.16 19.13 -7.68
CA ALA A 99 -16.75 19.73 -8.88
C ALA A 99 -15.68 20.35 -9.80
N GLY A 100 -14.70 21.07 -9.22
CA GLY A 100 -13.58 21.63 -9.97
C GLY A 100 -12.76 20.58 -10.71
N ILE A 101 -12.54 19.41 -10.11
CA ILE A 101 -11.83 18.31 -10.77
C ILE A 101 -12.71 17.69 -11.85
N LEU A 102 -13.97 17.35 -11.53
CA LEU A 102 -14.88 16.67 -12.46
C LEU A 102 -15.16 17.49 -13.72
N THR A 103 -15.39 18.79 -13.59
CA THR A 103 -15.63 19.69 -14.74
C THR A 103 -14.39 19.90 -15.62
N SER A 104 -13.21 19.58 -15.13
CA SER A 104 -11.94 19.69 -15.85
C SER A 104 -11.53 18.37 -16.55
N LEU A 105 -12.35 17.30 -16.43
CA LEU A 105 -12.10 16.04 -17.12
C LEU A 105 -12.51 16.13 -18.60
N GLU A 106 -11.69 15.57 -19.46
CA GLU A 106 -12.05 15.33 -20.85
C GLU A 106 -12.81 14.00 -20.99
N ARG A 107 -13.36 13.77 -22.16
CA ARG A 107 -14.13 12.54 -22.42
C ARG A 107 -13.26 11.29 -22.24
N ASN A 108 -13.79 10.34 -21.45
CA ASN A 108 -13.17 9.07 -21.08
C ASN A 108 -11.91 9.17 -20.18
N ASP A 109 -11.57 10.36 -19.70
CA ASP A 109 -10.47 10.52 -18.74
C ASP A 109 -10.64 9.63 -17.51
N VAL A 110 -9.51 9.28 -16.89
CA VAL A 110 -9.49 8.54 -15.64
C VAL A 110 -9.23 9.49 -14.48
N LEU A 111 -10.19 9.54 -13.54
CA LEU A 111 -10.02 10.18 -12.24
C LEU A 111 -9.64 9.12 -11.21
N PHE A 112 -8.47 9.26 -10.59
CA PHE A 112 -8.02 8.42 -9.50
C PHE A 112 -8.21 9.14 -8.16
N ILE A 113 -8.93 8.49 -7.22
CA ILE A 113 -9.09 8.98 -5.84
C ILE A 113 -8.45 7.97 -4.89
N ASP A 114 -7.30 8.35 -4.32
CA ASP A 114 -6.65 7.53 -3.30
C ASP A 114 -7.34 7.71 -1.94
N GLU A 115 -7.30 6.68 -1.09
CA GLU A 115 -7.96 6.65 0.22
C GLU A 115 -9.43 7.13 0.14
N ILE A 116 -10.15 6.64 -0.86
CA ILE A 116 -11.54 7.07 -1.16
C ILE A 116 -12.50 6.88 0.03
N HIS A 117 -12.20 5.97 0.96
CA HIS A 117 -12.98 5.77 2.20
C HIS A 117 -12.92 6.97 3.17
N ARG A 118 -12.03 7.94 2.91
CA ARG A 118 -11.88 9.16 3.72
C ARG A 118 -12.64 10.35 3.16
N LEU A 119 -13.44 10.16 2.13
CA LEU A 119 -14.35 11.19 1.64
C LEU A 119 -15.37 11.57 2.74
N SER A 120 -15.69 12.85 2.84
CA SER A 120 -16.80 13.28 3.70
C SER A 120 -18.14 12.79 3.11
N PRO A 121 -19.16 12.48 3.94
CA PRO A 121 -20.47 12.05 3.43
C PRO A 121 -21.09 13.00 2.42
N VAL A 122 -20.86 14.31 2.60
CA VAL A 122 -21.38 15.34 1.68
C VAL A 122 -20.71 15.23 0.30
N VAL A 123 -19.38 15.08 0.24
CA VAL A 123 -18.64 14.91 -1.02
C VAL A 123 -19.01 13.60 -1.69
N GLU A 124 -19.22 12.54 -0.90
CA GLU A 124 -19.62 11.22 -1.39
C GLU A 124 -20.98 11.28 -2.11
N GLU A 125 -21.98 12.04 -1.59
CA GLU A 125 -23.27 12.21 -2.24
C GLU A 125 -23.17 12.87 -3.62
N TYR A 126 -22.30 13.88 -3.78
CA TYR A 126 -22.04 14.49 -5.09
C TYR A 126 -21.38 13.50 -6.06
N LEU A 127 -20.52 12.62 -5.54
CA LEU A 127 -19.85 11.61 -6.35
C LEU A 127 -20.85 10.57 -6.90
N TYR A 128 -21.94 10.26 -6.18
CA TYR A 128 -22.94 9.32 -6.65
C TYR A 128 -23.58 9.76 -7.97
N SER A 129 -24.08 11.00 -8.05
CA SER A 129 -24.70 11.54 -9.27
C SER A 129 -23.69 11.66 -10.41
N ALA A 130 -22.44 12.02 -10.08
CA ALA A 130 -21.36 12.08 -11.06
C ALA A 130 -21.04 10.71 -11.66
N MET A 131 -21.09 9.63 -10.88
CA MET A 131 -20.82 8.26 -11.34
C MET A 131 -21.97 7.65 -12.14
N GLU A 132 -23.22 7.93 -11.75
CA GLU A 132 -24.39 7.30 -12.39
C GLU A 132 -24.83 8.06 -13.64
N ASP A 133 -24.96 9.40 -13.53
CA ASP A 133 -25.61 10.23 -14.53
C ASP A 133 -24.64 11.17 -15.26
N TYR A 134 -23.36 11.19 -14.90
CA TYR A 134 -22.38 12.18 -15.37
C TYR A 134 -22.87 13.62 -15.16
N ARG A 135 -23.42 13.92 -13.99
CA ARG A 135 -23.98 15.22 -13.60
C ARG A 135 -23.64 15.53 -12.16
N ILE A 136 -23.56 16.84 -11.86
CA ILE A 136 -23.44 17.33 -10.49
C ILE A 136 -24.41 18.51 -10.29
N ASP A 137 -25.06 18.55 -9.14
CA ASP A 137 -25.92 19.65 -8.72
C ASP A 137 -25.19 20.51 -7.69
N ILE A 138 -24.82 21.73 -8.06
CA ILE A 138 -24.09 22.64 -7.18
C ILE A 138 -25.06 23.64 -6.57
N MET A 139 -25.13 23.72 -5.24
CA MET A 139 -25.90 24.74 -4.52
C MET A 139 -25.14 26.06 -4.51
N ILE A 140 -25.71 27.11 -5.09
CA ILE A 140 -25.07 28.43 -5.20
C ILE A 140 -25.32 29.27 -3.93
N ASP A 141 -26.48 29.13 -3.30
CA ASP A 141 -26.89 29.93 -2.12
C ASP A 141 -27.34 29.03 -0.97
N LYS A 142 -27.30 29.59 0.25
CA LYS A 142 -27.84 28.94 1.45
C LYS A 142 -29.11 29.65 1.87
N GLY A 143 -30.14 28.90 2.27
CA GLY A 143 -31.40 29.44 2.82
C GLY A 143 -32.60 29.29 1.88
N PRO A 144 -33.72 29.98 2.16
CA PRO A 144 -34.98 29.78 1.41
C PRO A 144 -34.93 30.14 -0.08
N SER A 145 -33.87 30.87 -0.50
CA SER A 145 -33.63 31.26 -1.89
C SER A 145 -32.54 30.42 -2.56
N ALA A 146 -32.13 29.31 -1.95
CA ALA A 146 -31.11 28.44 -2.49
C ALA A 146 -31.48 27.96 -3.90
N ARG A 147 -30.55 28.12 -4.83
CA ARG A 147 -30.67 27.63 -6.21
C ARG A 147 -29.61 26.59 -6.45
N SER A 148 -29.99 25.50 -7.11
CA SER A 148 -29.04 24.52 -7.63
C SER A 148 -28.78 24.79 -9.10
N ILE A 149 -27.54 24.66 -9.54
CA ILE A 149 -27.18 24.56 -10.95
C ILE A 149 -26.73 23.14 -11.19
N GLN A 150 -27.36 22.49 -12.17
CA GLN A 150 -26.95 21.20 -12.69
C GLN A 150 -25.88 21.42 -13.76
N ILE A 151 -24.77 20.72 -13.64
CA ILE A 151 -23.66 20.74 -14.59
C ILE A 151 -23.51 19.35 -15.17
N ASP A 152 -23.60 19.24 -16.48
CA ASP A 152 -23.30 18.01 -17.21
C ASP A 152 -21.78 17.80 -17.28
N LEU A 153 -21.33 16.57 -17.05
CA LEU A 153 -19.93 16.16 -17.07
C LEU A 153 -19.63 15.34 -18.31
N ASN A 154 -18.41 15.39 -18.79
CA ASN A 154 -17.95 14.42 -19.75
C ASN A 154 -17.97 13.01 -19.11
N PRO A 155 -18.37 11.96 -19.84
CA PRO A 155 -18.20 10.58 -19.39
C PRO A 155 -16.76 10.30 -18.99
N PHE A 156 -16.52 9.73 -17.83
CA PHE A 156 -15.21 9.46 -17.25
C PHE A 156 -15.18 8.13 -16.52
N THR A 157 -14.00 7.62 -16.25
CA THR A 157 -13.77 6.47 -15.40
C THR A 157 -13.30 6.92 -14.03
N LEU A 158 -14.00 6.55 -12.96
CA LEU A 158 -13.50 6.69 -11.60
C LEU A 158 -12.72 5.43 -11.23
N VAL A 159 -11.47 5.58 -10.80
CA VAL A 159 -10.72 4.53 -10.11
C VAL A 159 -10.54 4.94 -8.66
N GLY A 160 -11.26 4.27 -7.76
CA GLY A 160 -11.12 4.44 -6.31
C GLY A 160 -10.08 3.48 -5.74
N ALA A 161 -9.21 3.97 -4.85
CA ALA A 161 -8.31 3.11 -4.10
C ALA A 161 -8.57 3.23 -2.59
N THR A 162 -8.45 2.11 -1.88
CA THR A 162 -8.60 2.08 -0.43
C THR A 162 -7.81 0.95 0.22
N THR A 163 -7.27 1.22 1.41
CA THR A 163 -6.72 0.19 2.30
C THR A 163 -7.82 -0.44 3.18
N ARG A 164 -8.97 0.23 3.33
CA ARG A 164 -10.06 -0.12 4.25
C ARG A 164 -11.40 -0.22 3.52
N SER A 165 -11.56 -1.22 2.67
CA SER A 165 -12.80 -1.42 1.89
C SER A 165 -14.06 -1.56 2.77
N GLY A 166 -13.91 -2.00 4.03
CA GLY A 166 -15.01 -2.10 5.00
C GLY A 166 -15.56 -0.75 5.47
N LEU A 167 -14.81 0.35 5.29
CA LEU A 167 -15.26 1.71 5.65
C LEU A 167 -16.02 2.42 4.52
N LEU A 168 -16.01 1.87 3.31
CA LEU A 168 -16.82 2.40 2.21
C LEU A 168 -18.31 2.19 2.50
N THR A 169 -19.09 3.22 2.24
CA THR A 169 -20.55 3.09 2.32
C THR A 169 -21.06 2.09 1.30
N ALA A 170 -22.16 1.41 1.61
CA ALA A 170 -22.77 0.46 0.70
C ALA A 170 -23.20 1.10 -0.63
N PRO A 171 -23.79 2.33 -0.65
CA PRO A 171 -24.12 3.02 -1.88
C PRO A 171 -22.92 3.30 -2.79
N LEU A 172 -21.79 3.79 -2.21
CA LEU A 172 -20.58 4.03 -3.00
C LEU A 172 -20.01 2.74 -3.58
N ARG A 173 -19.93 1.69 -2.77
CA ARG A 173 -19.40 0.39 -3.21
C ARG A 173 -20.23 -0.20 -4.35
N ALA A 174 -21.56 -0.07 -4.32
CA ALA A 174 -22.44 -0.61 -5.36
C ALA A 174 -22.28 0.04 -6.74
N ARG A 175 -21.67 1.25 -6.79
CA ARG A 175 -21.44 1.99 -8.02
C ARG A 175 -20.15 1.60 -8.76
N PHE A 176 -19.31 0.79 -8.14
CA PHE A 176 -18.14 0.24 -8.80
C PHE A 176 -18.50 -1.06 -9.52
N GLY A 177 -18.50 -1.02 -10.86
CA GLY A 177 -18.75 -2.19 -11.70
C GLY A 177 -17.59 -3.20 -11.66
N ILE A 178 -16.38 -2.72 -11.43
CA ILE A 178 -15.16 -3.52 -11.32
C ILE A 178 -14.60 -3.40 -9.90
N ASN A 179 -14.40 -4.54 -9.22
CA ASN A 179 -13.88 -4.59 -7.86
C ASN A 179 -12.71 -5.57 -7.78
N MET A 180 -11.51 -5.07 -7.48
CA MET A 180 -10.27 -5.82 -7.49
C MET A 180 -9.58 -5.77 -6.14
N HIS A 181 -9.37 -6.94 -5.53
CA HIS A 181 -8.63 -7.09 -4.28
C HIS A 181 -7.17 -7.45 -4.57
N LEU A 182 -6.24 -6.54 -4.25
CA LEU A 182 -4.81 -6.78 -4.37
C LEU A 182 -4.31 -7.52 -3.13
N GLU A 183 -3.50 -8.54 -3.36
CA GLU A 183 -2.90 -9.38 -2.32
C GLU A 183 -1.41 -9.13 -2.19
N TYR A 184 -0.82 -9.56 -1.07
CA TYR A 184 0.62 -9.56 -0.92
C TYR A 184 1.30 -10.42 -1.98
N TYR A 185 2.49 -10.00 -2.38
CA TYR A 185 3.30 -10.67 -3.38
C TYR A 185 4.14 -11.79 -2.75
N ASP A 186 4.31 -12.87 -3.46
CA ASP A 186 5.30 -13.89 -3.13
C ASP A 186 6.75 -13.38 -3.33
N PRO A 187 7.74 -13.98 -2.65
CA PRO A 187 9.14 -13.56 -2.79
C PRO A 187 9.68 -13.67 -4.22
N GLU A 188 9.24 -14.65 -4.99
CA GLU A 188 9.69 -14.90 -6.37
C GLU A 188 9.23 -13.76 -7.30
N THR A 189 7.98 -13.32 -7.15
CA THR A 189 7.44 -12.17 -7.90
C THR A 189 8.15 -10.86 -7.47
N LEU A 190 8.40 -10.67 -6.17
CA LEU A 190 9.16 -9.52 -5.68
C LEU A 190 10.61 -9.52 -6.15
N GLN A 191 11.24 -10.68 -6.28
CA GLN A 191 12.57 -10.82 -6.85
C GLN A 191 12.60 -10.24 -8.27
N GLN A 192 11.65 -10.61 -9.13
CA GLN A 192 11.55 -10.07 -10.50
C GLN A 192 11.39 -8.53 -10.49
N ILE A 193 10.62 -8.00 -9.54
CA ILE A 193 10.46 -6.55 -9.40
C ILE A 193 11.79 -5.88 -8.99
N VAL A 194 12.52 -6.48 -8.04
CA VAL A 194 13.84 -5.99 -7.59
C VAL A 194 14.85 -6.02 -8.74
N GLU A 195 14.93 -7.11 -9.49
CA GLU A 195 15.82 -7.26 -10.64
C GLU A 195 15.50 -6.23 -11.74
N ARG A 196 14.23 -6.07 -12.10
CA ARG A 196 13.79 -5.05 -13.04
C ARG A 196 14.16 -3.64 -12.54
N SER A 197 13.88 -3.34 -11.28
CA SER A 197 14.19 -2.04 -10.68
C SER A 197 15.69 -1.77 -10.63
N SER A 198 16.50 -2.77 -10.31
CA SER A 198 17.96 -2.72 -10.34
C SER A 198 18.49 -2.41 -11.75
N GLY A 199 17.92 -3.05 -12.79
CA GLY A 199 18.22 -2.76 -14.18
C GLY A 199 17.91 -1.30 -14.60
N ILE A 200 16.76 -0.75 -14.17
CA ILE A 200 16.38 0.64 -14.41
C ILE A 200 17.36 1.61 -13.72
N LEU A 201 17.82 1.24 -12.52
CA LEU A 201 18.77 2.03 -11.75
C LEU A 201 20.22 1.90 -12.24
N GLY A 202 20.50 0.98 -13.17
CA GLY A 202 21.84 0.72 -13.68
C GLY A 202 22.79 0.13 -12.64
N VAL A 203 22.29 -0.62 -11.65
CA VAL A 203 23.06 -1.23 -10.58
C VAL A 203 23.04 -2.74 -10.72
N PRO A 204 24.17 -3.43 -10.95
CA PRO A 204 24.19 -4.87 -11.06
C PRO A 204 23.78 -5.54 -9.73
N ILE A 205 22.92 -6.54 -9.80
CA ILE A 205 22.48 -7.35 -8.65
C ILE A 205 22.60 -8.83 -8.97
N THR A 206 22.90 -9.67 -7.97
CA THR A 206 22.84 -11.13 -8.11
C THR A 206 21.44 -11.64 -7.77
N GLU A 207 21.03 -12.76 -8.38
CA GLU A 207 19.73 -13.41 -8.13
C GLU A 207 19.51 -13.68 -6.64
N ASP A 208 20.50 -14.24 -5.93
CA ASP A 208 20.42 -14.50 -4.50
C ASP A 208 20.24 -13.23 -3.67
N ALA A 209 20.88 -12.13 -4.07
CA ALA A 209 20.73 -10.84 -3.40
C ALA A 209 19.33 -10.24 -3.64
N ALA A 210 18.81 -10.35 -4.87
CA ALA A 210 17.46 -9.93 -5.20
C ALA A 210 16.41 -10.73 -4.41
N LEU A 211 16.58 -12.05 -4.31
CA LEU A 211 15.71 -12.92 -3.50
C LEU A 211 15.81 -12.59 -1.99
N GLU A 212 17.02 -12.31 -1.48
CA GLU A 212 17.21 -11.89 -0.08
C GLU A 212 16.47 -10.58 0.24
N ILE A 213 16.53 -9.59 -0.67
CA ILE A 213 15.75 -8.34 -0.54
C ILE A 213 14.25 -8.63 -0.61
N ALA A 214 13.82 -9.42 -1.59
CA ALA A 214 12.44 -9.80 -1.80
C ALA A 214 11.83 -10.48 -0.57
N GLY A 215 12.54 -11.46 0.00
CA GLY A 215 12.11 -12.20 1.19
C GLY A 215 11.93 -11.33 2.44
N ARG A 216 12.58 -10.16 2.49
CA ARG A 216 12.44 -9.20 3.60
C ARG A 216 11.56 -7.99 3.27
N SER A 217 10.90 -8.01 2.12
CA SER A 217 10.08 -6.90 1.61
C SER A 217 8.61 -6.96 2.06
N ARG A 218 8.27 -7.84 3.00
CA ARG A 218 6.93 -7.93 3.59
C ARG A 218 5.81 -8.08 2.56
N GLY A 219 6.07 -8.77 1.47
CA GLY A 219 5.09 -8.98 0.41
C GLY A 219 4.72 -7.72 -0.37
N THR A 220 5.48 -6.62 -0.29
CA THR A 220 5.11 -5.36 -0.93
C THR A 220 6.19 -4.80 -1.87
N PRO A 221 5.85 -4.47 -3.13
CA PRO A 221 6.78 -3.83 -4.07
C PRO A 221 7.39 -2.52 -3.57
N ARG A 222 6.63 -1.72 -2.81
CA ARG A 222 7.10 -0.46 -2.24
C ARG A 222 8.29 -0.68 -1.30
N ILE A 223 8.19 -1.63 -0.37
CA ILE A 223 9.27 -1.96 0.56
C ILE A 223 10.43 -2.59 -0.19
N ALA A 224 10.18 -3.47 -1.16
CA ALA A 224 11.23 -4.08 -2.00
C ALA A 224 12.10 -3.02 -2.68
N ASN A 225 11.48 -2.01 -3.30
CA ASN A 225 12.19 -0.91 -3.94
C ASN A 225 12.90 0.01 -2.93
N ALA A 226 12.30 0.24 -1.77
CA ALA A 226 12.93 1.02 -0.70
C ALA A 226 14.18 0.31 -0.16
N LEU A 227 14.11 -1.00 0.08
CA LEU A 227 15.26 -1.82 0.49
C LEU A 227 16.33 -1.86 -0.59
N LEU A 228 15.97 -2.09 -1.86
CA LEU A 228 16.91 -2.05 -2.98
C LEU A 228 17.68 -0.72 -3.01
N ARG A 229 17.00 0.41 -2.84
CA ARG A 229 17.63 1.73 -2.78
C ARG A 229 18.68 1.80 -1.67
N ARG A 230 18.36 1.35 -0.46
CA ARG A 230 19.29 1.36 0.66
C ARG A 230 20.46 0.41 0.46
N VAL A 231 20.19 -0.81 0.00
CA VAL A 231 21.26 -1.77 -0.31
C VAL A 231 22.20 -1.24 -1.38
N ARG A 232 21.67 -0.55 -2.40
CA ARG A 232 22.48 0.16 -3.40
C ARG A 232 23.43 1.19 -2.76
N ASP A 233 22.93 2.00 -1.82
CA ASP A 233 23.75 3.01 -1.14
C ASP A 233 24.94 2.33 -0.40
N PHE A 234 24.68 1.18 0.25
CA PHE A 234 25.75 0.36 0.85
C PHE A 234 26.71 -0.21 -0.17
N ALA A 235 26.20 -0.71 -1.30
CA ALA A 235 27.05 -1.29 -2.36
C ALA A 235 28.00 -0.24 -2.94
N GLN A 236 27.52 0.98 -3.13
CA GLN A 236 28.31 2.11 -3.64
C GLN A 236 29.38 2.62 -2.65
N VAL A 237 29.08 2.64 -1.35
CA VAL A 237 29.96 3.23 -0.34
C VAL A 237 30.87 2.19 0.32
N LYS A 238 30.41 0.97 0.53
CA LYS A 238 31.12 -0.11 1.26
C LYS A 238 31.52 -1.30 0.39
N GLY A 239 31.08 -1.31 -0.87
CA GLY A 239 31.37 -2.36 -1.86
C GLY A 239 32.03 -1.81 -3.12
N ASP A 240 31.91 -2.54 -4.20
CA ASP A 240 32.39 -2.21 -5.54
C ASP A 240 31.32 -1.64 -6.47
N GLY A 241 30.13 -1.32 -5.93
CA GLY A 241 28.96 -0.84 -6.67
C GLY A 241 28.03 -1.96 -7.15
N ARG A 242 28.37 -3.23 -6.93
CA ARG A 242 27.54 -4.39 -7.22
C ARG A 242 26.78 -4.84 -5.96
N ILE A 243 25.53 -5.22 -6.14
CA ILE A 243 24.72 -5.77 -5.05
C ILE A 243 24.86 -7.30 -5.07
N ASP A 244 25.61 -7.83 -4.13
CA ASP A 244 25.71 -9.27 -3.83
C ASP A 244 25.05 -9.60 -2.48
N THR A 245 24.94 -10.87 -2.16
CA THR A 245 24.33 -11.35 -0.90
C THR A 245 25.08 -10.84 0.34
N LYS A 246 26.40 -10.65 0.24
CA LYS A 246 27.22 -10.19 1.37
C LYS A 246 26.90 -8.73 1.73
N ILE A 247 26.93 -7.85 0.73
CA ILE A 247 26.62 -6.42 0.96
C ILE A 247 25.15 -6.24 1.33
N THR A 248 24.24 -7.04 0.75
CA THR A 248 22.83 -7.05 1.09
C THR A 248 22.61 -7.34 2.58
N ARG A 249 23.24 -8.39 3.11
CA ARG A 249 23.14 -8.73 4.55
C ARG A 249 23.74 -7.66 5.44
N VAL A 250 24.86 -7.07 5.06
CA VAL A 250 25.43 -5.93 5.79
C VAL A 250 24.46 -4.75 5.85
N ALA A 251 23.84 -4.40 4.73
CA ALA A 251 22.86 -3.33 4.66
C ALA A 251 21.63 -3.62 5.51
N LEU A 252 21.01 -4.79 5.33
CA LEU A 252 19.79 -5.19 6.06
C LEU A 252 20.02 -5.25 7.57
N THR A 253 21.19 -5.75 8.01
CA THR A 253 21.57 -5.75 9.42
C THR A 253 21.73 -4.32 9.96
N ALA A 254 22.37 -3.44 9.21
CA ALA A 254 22.54 -2.03 9.59
C ALA A 254 21.21 -1.25 9.64
N LEU A 255 20.19 -1.71 8.91
CA LEU A 255 18.82 -1.18 8.93
C LEU A 255 17.93 -1.85 9.99
N ASN A 256 18.48 -2.73 10.83
CA ASN A 256 17.73 -3.50 11.83
C ASN A 256 16.57 -4.35 11.24
N ILE A 257 16.74 -4.83 10.00
CA ILE A 257 15.75 -5.69 9.34
C ILE A 257 16.17 -7.14 9.47
N ASP A 258 15.38 -7.92 10.14
CA ASP A 258 15.66 -9.32 10.40
C ASP A 258 15.31 -10.26 9.23
N LYS A 259 15.48 -11.56 9.43
CA LYS A 259 15.22 -12.59 8.41
C LYS A 259 13.74 -12.70 7.98
N TYR A 260 12.80 -12.19 8.78
CA TYR A 260 11.37 -12.17 8.47
C TYR A 260 10.93 -10.81 7.91
N GLY A 261 11.85 -9.87 7.74
CA GLY A 261 11.52 -8.49 7.34
C GLY A 261 10.92 -7.65 8.47
N LEU A 262 11.02 -8.10 9.72
CA LEU A 262 10.63 -7.31 10.86
C LEU A 262 11.68 -6.22 11.12
N ASP A 263 11.21 -5.01 11.37
CA ASP A 263 12.05 -3.89 11.77
C ASP A 263 12.05 -3.66 13.29
N GLU A 264 12.67 -2.58 13.72
CA GLU A 264 12.78 -2.23 15.13
C GLU A 264 11.42 -2.03 15.80
N ILE A 265 10.46 -1.40 15.11
CA ILE A 265 9.13 -1.15 15.68
C ILE A 265 8.30 -2.43 15.77
N ASP A 266 8.36 -3.31 14.75
CA ASP A 266 7.72 -4.63 14.84
C ASP A 266 8.23 -5.41 16.04
N ASN A 267 9.56 -5.47 16.18
CA ASN A 267 10.19 -6.15 17.30
C ASN A 267 9.80 -5.52 18.65
N LYS A 268 9.72 -4.18 18.70
CA LYS A 268 9.29 -3.45 19.91
C LYS A 268 7.82 -3.72 20.24
N ILE A 269 6.94 -3.84 19.23
CA ILE A 269 5.53 -4.24 19.43
C ILE A 269 5.46 -5.63 20.06
N LEU A 270 6.12 -6.62 19.43
CA LEU A 270 6.11 -8.01 19.88
C LEU A 270 6.70 -8.15 21.30
N LEU A 271 7.87 -7.56 21.56
CA LEU A 271 8.49 -7.57 22.87
C LEU A 271 7.63 -6.87 23.93
N THR A 272 6.97 -5.76 23.58
CA THR A 272 6.04 -5.07 24.49
C THR A 272 4.90 -5.98 24.89
N ILE A 273 4.29 -6.70 23.97
CA ILE A 273 3.20 -7.64 24.28
C ILE A 273 3.72 -8.81 25.13
N ILE A 274 4.90 -9.35 24.81
CA ILE A 274 5.50 -10.46 25.55
C ILE A 274 5.85 -10.03 26.98
N ASP A 275 6.65 -8.97 27.13
CA ASP A 275 7.31 -8.63 28.39
C ASP A 275 6.40 -7.85 29.34
N LYS A 276 5.66 -6.87 28.81
CA LYS A 276 4.81 -6.00 29.65
C LYS A 276 3.41 -6.58 29.85
N PHE A 277 2.90 -7.36 28.89
CA PHE A 277 1.53 -7.86 28.91
C PHE A 277 1.42 -9.40 28.89
N LYS A 278 2.51 -10.10 29.18
CA LYS A 278 2.56 -11.57 29.34
C LYS A 278 1.97 -12.32 28.12
N GLY A 279 2.22 -11.80 26.91
CA GLY A 279 1.70 -12.38 25.67
C GLY A 279 0.30 -11.91 25.26
N GLY A 280 -0.34 -11.07 26.04
CA GLY A 280 -1.67 -10.53 25.80
C GLY A 280 -2.81 -11.32 26.48
N PRO A 281 -4.10 -10.99 26.21
CA PRO A 281 -4.57 -9.99 25.23
C PRO A 281 -4.40 -8.54 25.68
N VAL A 282 -4.06 -7.63 24.77
CA VAL A 282 -3.87 -6.20 25.02
C VAL A 282 -4.48 -5.34 23.92
N GLY A 283 -5.10 -4.20 24.29
CA GLY A 283 -5.73 -3.27 23.34
C GLY A 283 -4.70 -2.55 22.49
N ILE A 284 -5.07 -2.21 21.24
CA ILE A 284 -4.15 -1.54 20.29
C ILE A 284 -3.66 -0.19 20.81
N THR A 285 -4.52 0.61 21.44
CA THR A 285 -4.17 1.90 22.02
C THR A 285 -3.16 1.79 23.15
N THR A 286 -3.25 0.71 23.94
CA THR A 286 -2.28 0.43 25.02
C THR A 286 -0.92 0.04 24.45
N ILE A 287 -0.90 -0.77 23.38
CA ILE A 287 0.35 -1.12 22.67
C ILE A 287 0.96 0.15 22.08
N ALA A 288 0.17 0.95 21.36
CA ALA A 288 0.59 2.18 20.72
C ALA A 288 1.27 3.14 21.72
N THR A 289 0.61 3.41 22.84
CA THR A 289 1.19 4.22 23.91
C THR A 289 2.50 3.63 24.45
N ALA A 290 2.58 2.31 24.59
CA ALA A 290 3.75 1.64 25.16
C ALA A 290 4.96 1.61 24.22
N VAL A 291 4.73 1.65 22.90
CA VAL A 291 5.79 1.71 21.88
C VAL A 291 6.09 3.12 21.40
N GLY A 292 5.24 4.11 21.72
CA GLY A 292 5.40 5.50 21.33
C GLY A 292 4.93 5.80 19.90
N GLU A 293 3.91 5.06 19.40
CA GLU A 293 3.34 5.19 18.07
C GLU A 293 1.85 5.57 18.11
N ASP A 294 1.29 6.02 16.97
CA ASP A 294 -0.14 6.21 16.84
C ASP A 294 -0.88 4.88 16.67
N ALA A 295 -2.06 4.76 17.30
CA ALA A 295 -2.85 3.53 17.23
C ALA A 295 -3.34 3.19 15.81
N GLY A 296 -3.66 4.21 15.01
CA GLY A 296 -4.03 4.05 13.61
C GLY A 296 -2.85 3.52 12.78
N THR A 297 -1.66 4.06 12.99
CA THR A 297 -0.43 3.58 12.34
C THR A 297 -0.15 2.12 12.68
N LEU A 298 -0.29 1.73 13.95
CA LEU A 298 -0.14 0.32 14.32
C LEU A 298 -1.15 -0.57 13.59
N GLU A 299 -2.40 -0.17 13.52
CA GLU A 299 -3.47 -0.96 12.93
C GLU A 299 -3.38 -1.06 11.40
N GLU A 300 -2.90 -0.03 10.74
CA GLU A 300 -2.85 0.02 9.27
C GLU A 300 -1.53 -0.49 8.69
N VAL A 301 -0.42 -0.26 9.38
CA VAL A 301 0.92 -0.48 8.82
C VAL A 301 1.59 -1.71 9.39
N TYR A 302 1.54 -1.90 10.71
CA TYR A 302 2.30 -2.95 11.40
C TYR A 302 1.49 -4.23 11.60
N GLU A 303 0.30 -4.10 12.17
CA GLU A 303 -0.54 -5.24 12.56
C GLU A 303 -0.88 -6.19 11.39
N PRO A 304 -1.25 -5.72 10.17
CA PRO A 304 -1.63 -6.61 9.09
C PRO A 304 -0.52 -7.59 8.70
N PHE A 305 0.72 -7.13 8.66
CA PHE A 305 1.87 -7.97 8.37
C PHE A 305 2.17 -8.95 9.50
N LEU A 306 2.17 -8.49 10.74
CA LEU A 306 2.40 -9.34 11.90
C LEU A 306 1.33 -10.44 12.06
N ILE A 307 0.08 -10.16 11.64
CA ILE A 307 -0.99 -11.17 11.60
C ILE A 307 -0.75 -12.15 10.46
N MET A 308 -0.44 -11.66 9.27
CA MET A 308 -0.20 -12.49 8.09
C MET A 308 0.95 -13.47 8.32
N GLU A 309 2.05 -13.00 8.88
CA GLU A 309 3.21 -13.83 9.24
C GLU A 309 2.96 -14.70 10.47
N GLY A 310 1.81 -14.55 11.12
CA GLY A 310 1.43 -15.38 12.27
C GLY A 310 2.14 -15.03 13.58
N PHE A 311 2.74 -13.84 13.72
CA PHE A 311 3.35 -13.39 14.98
C PHE A 311 2.33 -12.95 16.03
N ILE A 312 1.22 -12.35 15.59
CA ILE A 312 0.11 -11.92 16.45
C ILE A 312 -1.22 -12.44 15.95
N LYS A 313 -2.21 -12.48 16.82
CA LYS A 313 -3.61 -12.77 16.50
C LYS A 313 -4.54 -11.76 17.16
N ARG A 314 -5.62 -11.40 16.44
CA ARG A 314 -6.74 -10.63 16.98
C ARG A 314 -7.68 -11.51 17.80
N THR A 315 -8.10 -11.02 18.95
CA THR A 315 -9.15 -11.64 19.78
C THR A 315 -10.17 -10.57 20.17
N PRO A 316 -11.36 -10.92 20.63
CA PRO A 316 -12.34 -9.93 21.13
C PRO A 316 -11.84 -9.07 22.28
N ARG A 317 -10.81 -9.53 23.00
CA ARG A 317 -10.19 -8.81 24.14
C ARG A 317 -8.96 -7.99 23.74
N GLY A 318 -8.46 -8.12 22.51
CA GLY A 318 -7.26 -7.43 22.03
C GLY A 318 -6.30 -8.35 21.29
N ARG A 319 -5.06 -7.91 21.17
CA ARG A 319 -3.98 -8.57 20.43
C ARG A 319 -3.20 -9.51 21.35
N MET A 320 -2.86 -10.67 20.82
CA MET A 320 -2.03 -11.67 21.51
C MET A 320 -0.90 -12.12 20.59
N VAL A 321 0.28 -12.33 21.15
CA VAL A 321 1.38 -12.98 20.42
C VAL A 321 1.14 -14.48 20.31
N THR A 322 1.75 -15.08 19.29
CA THR A 322 1.72 -16.53 19.06
C THR A 322 2.99 -17.19 19.57
N GLU A 323 3.07 -18.51 19.50
CA GLU A 323 4.30 -19.24 19.80
C GLU A 323 5.46 -18.86 18.85
N LEU A 324 5.15 -18.49 17.61
CA LEU A 324 6.15 -18.03 16.65
C LEU A 324 6.88 -16.78 17.14
N ALA A 325 6.15 -15.81 17.72
CA ALA A 325 6.74 -14.62 18.30
C ALA A 325 7.69 -14.96 19.47
N TYR A 326 7.32 -15.88 20.34
CA TYR A 326 8.21 -16.32 21.42
C TYR A 326 9.48 -17.01 20.87
N LYS A 327 9.32 -17.92 19.91
CA LYS A 327 10.44 -18.62 19.25
C LYS A 327 11.39 -17.65 18.55
N HIS A 328 10.84 -16.61 17.93
CA HIS A 328 11.62 -15.57 17.26
C HIS A 328 12.63 -14.90 18.21
N PHE A 329 12.22 -14.64 19.46
CA PHE A 329 13.09 -14.07 20.51
C PHE A 329 13.80 -15.11 21.38
N GLY A 330 13.79 -16.39 21.01
CA GLY A 330 14.41 -17.48 21.80
C GLY A 330 13.75 -17.67 23.16
N ARG A 331 12.45 -17.35 23.29
CA ARG A 331 11.70 -17.44 24.56
C ARG A 331 10.66 -18.57 24.53
N ASN A 332 10.30 -19.06 25.72
CA ASN A 332 9.26 -20.08 25.87
C ASN A 332 7.95 -19.42 26.36
N PRO A 333 6.79 -19.62 25.68
CA PRO A 333 5.50 -19.10 26.10
C PRO A 333 5.03 -19.62 27.48
N TYR A 334 5.60 -20.72 27.95
CA TYR A 334 5.20 -21.37 29.20
C TYR A 334 6.16 -21.12 30.38
N GLY A 335 7.09 -20.14 30.25
CA GLY A 335 7.90 -19.70 31.40
C GLY A 335 8.98 -20.65 31.86
N GLY A 336 9.55 -21.47 30.99
CA GLY A 336 10.75 -22.27 31.23
C GLY A 336 11.88 -21.82 30.31
N ASN A 337 13.12 -21.80 30.75
CA ASN A 337 14.26 -21.72 29.86
C ASN A 337 14.15 -22.88 28.85
N ILE A 338 14.39 -22.60 27.57
CA ILE A 338 14.55 -23.67 26.58
C ILE A 338 15.76 -24.46 27.06
N MET A 339 15.52 -25.64 27.67
CA MET A 339 16.59 -26.61 27.85
C MET A 339 17.04 -26.96 26.44
N GLU A 340 18.30 -26.65 26.11
CA GLU A 340 18.96 -27.27 24.97
C GLU A 340 18.77 -28.79 25.10
N PRO A 341 18.36 -29.50 24.05
CA PRO A 341 18.27 -30.95 24.13
C PRO A 341 19.63 -31.44 24.53
N ASN A 342 19.69 -32.14 25.67
CA ASN A 342 20.89 -32.84 26.12
C ASN A 342 21.33 -33.75 24.99
N LEU A 343 22.58 -33.58 24.54
CA LEU A 343 23.19 -34.36 23.47
C LEU A 343 23.48 -35.84 23.87
N PHE A 344 22.89 -36.31 24.99
CA PHE A 344 23.18 -37.61 25.61
C PHE A 344 21.93 -38.34 26.13
N ASP A 345 20.75 -38.22 25.43
CA ASP A 345 19.68 -39.21 25.58
C ASP A 345 19.32 -39.84 24.24
#